data_1f65519426296e74259f8811d3603748
#
_entry.id   1f65519426296e74259f8811d3603748
#
_cell.length_a   1.000
_cell.length_b   1.000
_cell.length_c   1.000
_cell.angle_alpha   90.00
_cell.angle_beta   90.00
_cell.angle_gamma   90.00
#
_symmetry.space_group_name_H-M   'P 1'
#
loop_
_entity.id
_entity.type
_entity.pdbx_description
1 polymer ?
#
loop_
_entity_poly.entity_id
_entity_poly.type
_entity_poly.pdbx_seq_one_letter_code
_entity_poly.pdbx_strand_id
1 'polypeptide(L)'
;IRIEHLNNETPSTSPAEGPLWDAMAATFGEFFPEASVVPIYASGGSDLRFARRMGGVGYGFALHARARDLASANNELHSHDECLHLEDLDLTVKAYDALVQRFCG
;
A
#
# COMPACT_ATOMS: atom_id res chain seq x y z
N ILE A 1 -5.17 -29.14 -23.59
CA ILE A 1 -4.36 -28.42 -22.57
C ILE A 1 -4.98 -28.72 -21.22
N ARG A 2 -4.20 -29.24 -20.29
CA ARG A 2 -4.61 -29.43 -18.89
C ARG A 2 -4.09 -28.23 -18.10
N ILE A 3 -4.98 -27.54 -17.37
CA ILE A 3 -4.62 -26.45 -16.47
C ILE A 3 -4.71 -26.99 -15.05
N GLU A 4 -3.65 -26.88 -14.30
CA GLU A 4 -3.59 -27.24 -12.89
C GLU A 4 -3.42 -25.95 -12.07
N HIS A 5 -4.37 -25.68 -11.17
CA HIS A 5 -4.32 -24.53 -10.29
C HIS A 5 -3.52 -24.88 -9.04
N LEU A 6 -2.33 -24.32 -8.89
CA LEU A 6 -1.49 -24.49 -7.70
C LEU A 6 -1.98 -23.68 -6.52
N ASN A 7 -2.65 -22.56 -6.82
CA ASN A 7 -3.28 -21.70 -5.82
C ASN A 7 -4.57 -21.12 -6.41
N ASN A 8 -5.65 -21.15 -5.65
CA ASN A 8 -6.96 -20.66 -6.06
C ASN A 8 -7.52 -19.68 -5.01
N GLU A 9 -6.79 -18.60 -4.77
CA GLU A 9 -7.21 -17.54 -3.85
C GLU A 9 -8.19 -16.59 -4.53
N THR A 10 -9.32 -16.37 -3.87
CA THR A 10 -10.31 -15.39 -4.33
C THR A 10 -9.77 -13.97 -4.11
N PRO A 11 -9.76 -13.11 -5.12
CA PRO A 11 -9.37 -11.71 -4.97
C PRO A 11 -10.22 -11.00 -3.92
N SER A 12 -9.62 -10.04 -3.22
CA SER A 12 -10.32 -9.18 -2.28
C SER A 12 -9.90 -7.74 -2.45
N THR A 13 -10.84 -6.82 -2.31
CA THR A 13 -10.60 -5.38 -2.42
C THR A 13 -11.22 -4.64 -1.24
N SER A 14 -10.74 -3.44 -0.98
CA SER A 14 -11.39 -2.47 -0.11
C SER A 14 -11.85 -1.28 -0.95
N PRO A 15 -13.01 -0.67 -0.67
CA PRO A 15 -13.48 0.50 -1.41
C PRO A 15 -12.55 1.69 -1.17
N ALA A 16 -12.40 2.56 -2.18
CA ALA A 16 -11.59 3.80 -2.06
C ALA A 16 -12.41 4.93 -1.39
N GLU A 17 -12.93 4.63 -0.21
CA GLU A 17 -13.76 5.53 0.57
C GLU A 17 -13.75 5.16 2.05
N GLY A 18 -14.22 6.08 2.89
CA GLY A 18 -14.38 5.86 4.33
C GLY A 18 -13.22 6.40 5.17
N PRO A 19 -13.36 6.33 6.51
CA PRO A 19 -12.47 7.04 7.43
C PRO A 19 -10.98 6.73 7.27
N LEU A 20 -10.62 5.47 7.04
CA LEU A 20 -9.21 5.09 6.85
C LEU A 20 -8.67 5.58 5.50
N TRP A 21 -9.48 5.51 4.44
CA TRP A 21 -9.11 6.06 3.13
C TRP A 21 -8.88 7.57 3.21
N ASP A 22 -9.79 8.31 3.85
CA ASP A 22 -9.71 9.76 4.00
C ASP A 22 -8.49 10.16 4.83
N ALA A 23 -8.21 9.43 5.91
CA ALA A 23 -7.03 9.66 6.74
C ALA A 23 -5.73 9.41 5.96
N MET A 24 -5.68 8.35 5.15
CA MET A 24 -4.54 8.06 4.28
C MET A 24 -4.35 9.15 3.23
N ALA A 25 -5.42 9.55 2.53
CA ALA A 25 -5.37 10.61 1.52
C ALA A 25 -4.89 11.95 2.11
N ALA A 26 -5.40 12.31 3.29
CA ALA A 26 -4.95 13.51 4.00
C ALA A 26 -3.48 13.42 4.43
N THR A 27 -3.03 12.25 4.88
CA THR A 27 -1.62 12.04 5.22
C THR A 27 -0.72 12.14 3.98
N PHE A 28 -1.09 11.54 2.85
CA PHE A 28 -0.35 11.71 1.60
C PHE A 28 -0.23 13.20 1.20
N GLY A 29 -1.32 13.96 1.36
CA GLY A 29 -1.33 15.40 1.05
C GLY A 29 -0.38 16.23 1.91
N GLU A 30 -0.03 15.81 3.11
CA GLU A 30 0.98 16.48 3.94
C GLU A 30 2.40 16.31 3.38
N PHE A 31 2.71 15.11 2.87
CA PHE A 31 4.04 14.80 2.35
C PHE A 31 4.19 15.20 0.87
N PHE A 32 3.09 15.15 0.12
CA PHE A 32 3.06 15.41 -1.33
C PHE A 32 1.84 16.28 -1.70
N PRO A 33 1.84 17.57 -1.34
CA PRO A 33 0.65 18.43 -1.51
C PRO A 33 0.22 18.63 -2.97
N GLU A 34 1.11 18.37 -3.92
CA GLU A 34 0.79 18.44 -5.36
C GLU A 34 0.31 17.11 -5.97
N ALA A 35 0.32 16.02 -5.19
CA ALA A 35 -0.06 14.71 -5.67
C ALA A 35 -1.54 14.41 -5.41
N SER A 36 -2.14 13.60 -6.27
CA SER A 36 -3.47 13.04 -6.06
C SER A 36 -3.36 11.56 -5.72
N VAL A 37 -4.17 11.11 -4.76
CA VAL A 37 -4.24 9.70 -4.37
C VAL A 37 -5.23 8.98 -5.30
N VAL A 38 -4.78 7.92 -5.93
CA VAL A 38 -5.61 7.06 -6.77
C VAL A 38 -5.51 5.61 -6.29
N PRO A 39 -6.61 4.85 -6.29
CA PRO A 39 -6.55 3.43 -5.95
C PRO A 39 -5.90 2.64 -7.09
N ILE A 40 -5.05 1.69 -6.73
CA ILE A 40 -4.50 0.73 -7.67
C ILE A 40 -4.73 -0.70 -7.14
N TYR A 41 -4.83 -1.65 -8.06
CA TYR A 41 -4.86 -3.06 -7.72
C TYR A 41 -3.46 -3.66 -7.79
N ALA A 42 -3.04 -4.27 -6.68
CA ALA A 42 -1.84 -5.08 -6.69
C ALA A 42 -2.15 -6.47 -7.24
N SER A 43 -1.30 -6.98 -8.10
CA SER A 43 -1.44 -8.32 -8.69
C SER A 43 -1.02 -9.45 -7.74
N GLY A 44 -0.32 -9.12 -6.66
CA GLY A 44 0.16 -10.07 -5.65
C GLY A 44 -0.83 -10.32 -4.52
N GLY A 45 -0.64 -11.41 -3.79
CA GLY A 45 -1.38 -11.71 -2.57
C GLY A 45 -0.92 -10.83 -1.40
N SER A 46 -1.82 -10.58 -0.46
CA SER A 46 -1.53 -9.83 0.77
C SER A 46 -2.32 -10.41 1.94
N ASP A 47 -1.77 -10.33 3.14
CA ASP A 47 -2.45 -10.74 4.38
C ASP A 47 -3.65 -9.85 4.72
N LEU A 48 -3.79 -8.70 4.07
CA LEU A 48 -5.00 -7.87 4.15
C LEU A 48 -6.28 -8.62 3.76
N ARG A 49 -6.15 -9.71 2.97
CA ARG A 49 -7.29 -10.58 2.64
C ARG A 49 -7.98 -11.15 3.88
N PHE A 50 -7.23 -11.45 4.93
CA PHE A 50 -7.81 -11.99 6.17
C PHE A 50 -8.65 -10.95 6.90
N ALA A 51 -8.14 -9.73 7.04
CA ALA A 51 -8.91 -8.61 7.61
C ALA A 51 -10.18 -8.32 6.80
N ARG A 52 -10.08 -8.31 5.47
CA ARG A 52 -11.23 -8.07 4.57
C ARG A 52 -12.30 -9.15 4.69
N ARG A 53 -11.91 -10.42 4.82
CA ARG A 53 -12.85 -11.55 5.04
C ARG A 53 -13.61 -11.43 6.36
N MET A 54 -13.06 -10.73 7.34
CA MET A 54 -13.72 -10.45 8.62
C MET A 54 -14.54 -9.14 8.61
N GLY A 55 -14.75 -8.54 7.44
CA GLY A 55 -15.52 -7.30 7.30
C GLY A 55 -14.70 -6.01 7.54
N GLY A 56 -13.39 -6.12 7.71
CA GLY A 56 -12.50 -4.96 7.82
C GLY A 56 -12.10 -4.39 6.46
N VAL A 57 -11.51 -3.21 6.48
CA VAL A 57 -10.86 -2.58 5.33
C VAL A 57 -9.33 -2.63 5.50
N GLY A 58 -8.62 -2.68 4.38
CA GLY A 58 -7.17 -2.67 4.41
C GLY A 58 -6.58 -2.22 3.07
N TYR A 59 -5.55 -1.39 3.15
CA TYR A 59 -4.84 -0.82 2.00
C TYR A 59 -3.34 -1.03 2.19
N GLY A 60 -2.61 -1.17 1.08
CA GLY A 60 -1.17 -1.00 1.09
C GLY A 60 -0.84 0.48 1.30
N PHE A 61 0.12 0.75 2.17
CA PHE A 61 0.54 2.11 2.48
C PHE A 61 2.06 2.16 2.65
N ALA A 62 2.73 2.88 1.76
CA ALA A 62 4.13 3.23 1.88
C ALA A 62 4.39 4.50 1.04
N LEU A 63 5.37 5.28 1.44
CA LEU A 63 5.83 6.43 0.68
C LEU A 63 7.21 6.15 0.09
N HIS A 64 7.41 6.59 -1.13
CA HIS A 64 8.71 6.54 -1.79
C HIS A 64 9.22 7.95 -2.06
N ALA A 65 10.54 8.11 -2.04
CA ALA A 65 11.18 9.36 -2.41
C ALA A 65 10.76 9.78 -3.84
N ARG A 66 10.62 11.08 -4.07
CA ARG A 66 10.18 11.65 -5.37
C ARG A 66 11.03 11.21 -6.56
N ALA A 67 12.30 10.91 -6.33
CA ALA A 67 13.22 10.44 -7.37
C ALA A 67 12.99 8.98 -7.78
N ARG A 68 12.19 8.24 -7.04
CA ARG A 68 11.88 6.84 -7.33
C ARG A 68 10.57 6.71 -8.08
N ASP A 69 10.61 6.04 -9.20
CA ASP A 69 9.41 5.64 -9.92
C ASP A 69 8.85 4.31 -9.40
N LEU A 70 7.55 4.12 -9.56
CA LEU A 70 6.84 2.93 -9.07
C LEU A 70 7.33 1.64 -9.74
N ALA A 71 7.76 1.69 -11.00
CA ALA A 71 8.24 0.51 -11.70
C ALA A 71 9.56 0.01 -11.10
N SER A 72 10.49 0.92 -10.79
CA SER A 72 11.74 0.59 -10.09
C SER A 72 11.47 -0.02 -8.72
N ALA A 73 10.58 0.60 -7.93
CA ALA A 73 10.21 0.09 -6.61
C ALA A 73 9.61 -1.32 -6.69
N ASN A 74 8.70 -1.57 -7.63
CA ASN A 74 8.07 -2.88 -7.79
C ASN A 74 9.03 -3.96 -8.30
N ASN A 75 10.00 -3.60 -9.16
CA ASN A 75 10.99 -4.54 -9.68
C ASN A 75 12.00 -5.01 -8.63
N GLU A 76 12.19 -4.25 -7.57
CA GLU A 76 13.05 -4.63 -6.45
C GLU A 76 12.37 -5.63 -5.50
N LEU A 77 11.04 -5.60 -5.41
CA LEU A 77 10.28 -6.49 -4.54
C LEU A 77 10.43 -7.96 -4.98
N HIS A 78 10.76 -8.82 -4.03
CA HIS A 78 10.92 -10.25 -4.24
C HIS A 78 12.01 -10.62 -5.27
N SER A 79 12.97 -9.73 -5.50
CA SER A 79 14.13 -9.95 -6.35
C SER A 79 15.35 -10.44 -5.56
N HIS A 80 16.41 -10.87 -6.26
CA HIS A 80 17.66 -11.26 -5.62
C HIS A 80 18.37 -10.10 -4.92
N ASP A 81 18.16 -8.89 -5.43
CA ASP A 81 18.76 -7.65 -4.93
C ASP A 81 17.72 -6.79 -4.19
N GLU A 82 16.70 -7.44 -3.60
CA GLU A 82 15.69 -6.74 -2.81
C GLU A 82 16.36 -5.92 -1.71
N CYS A 83 16.07 -4.63 -1.69
CA CYS A 83 16.66 -3.71 -0.75
C CYS A 83 15.62 -2.69 -0.27
N LEU A 84 15.90 -2.09 0.86
CA LEU A 84 15.12 -1.00 1.42
C LEU A 84 15.93 0.29 1.35
N HIS A 85 15.44 1.28 0.64
CA HIS A 85 16.05 2.59 0.60
C HIS A 85 15.76 3.37 1.89
N LEU A 86 16.81 3.89 2.53
CA LEU A 86 16.68 4.57 3.83
C LEU A 86 15.77 5.80 3.77
N GLU A 87 15.76 6.52 2.65
CA GLU A 87 14.88 7.67 2.45
C GLU A 87 13.40 7.25 2.40
N ASP A 88 13.09 6.15 1.71
CA ASP A 88 11.74 5.59 1.66
C ASP A 88 11.29 5.11 3.05
N LEU A 89 12.20 4.50 3.80
CA LEU A 89 11.92 4.06 5.17
C LEU A 89 11.60 5.26 6.08
N ASP A 90 12.44 6.29 6.06
CA ASP A 90 12.24 7.50 6.88
C ASP A 90 10.90 8.19 6.56
N LEU A 91 10.61 8.36 5.26
CA LEU A 91 9.33 8.92 4.79
C LEU A 91 8.14 8.06 5.26
N THR A 92 8.24 6.75 5.07
CA THR A 92 7.16 5.82 5.45
C THR A 92 6.92 5.82 6.96
N VAL A 93 7.97 5.81 7.78
CA VAL A 93 7.84 5.87 9.26
C VAL A 93 7.14 7.15 9.69
N LYS A 94 7.55 8.30 9.16
CA LYS A 94 6.91 9.59 9.46
C LYS A 94 5.44 9.63 9.02
N ALA A 95 5.15 9.07 7.86
CA ALA A 95 3.79 9.00 7.34
C ALA A 95 2.90 8.06 8.16
N TYR A 96 3.43 6.92 8.64
CA TYR A 96 2.70 6.04 9.55
C TYR A 96 2.41 6.71 10.90
N ASP A 97 3.36 7.44 11.46
CA ASP A 97 3.13 8.19 12.70
C ASP A 97 2.00 9.22 12.52
N ALA A 98 2.06 10.01 11.46
CA ALA A 98 1.01 10.98 11.11
C ALA A 98 -0.36 10.31 10.86
N LEU A 99 -0.37 9.19 10.15
CA LEU A 99 -1.60 8.44 9.88
C LEU A 99 -2.23 7.88 11.16
N VAL A 100 -1.43 7.28 12.03
CA VAL A 100 -1.93 6.71 13.30
C VAL A 100 -2.49 7.82 14.19
N GLN A 101 -1.79 8.94 14.33
CA GLN A 101 -2.28 10.08 15.10
C GLN A 101 -3.58 10.65 14.53
N ARG A 102 -3.70 10.73 13.21
CA ARG A 102 -4.90 11.23 12.52
C ARG A 102 -6.10 10.29 12.66
N PHE A 103 -5.85 8.99 12.52
CA PHE A 103 -6.92 7.99 12.49
C PHE A 103 -7.34 7.50 13.87
N CYS A 104 -6.39 7.35 14.80
CA CYS A 104 -6.61 6.79 16.13
C CYS A 104 -6.63 7.86 17.26
N GLY A 105 -6.12 9.03 16.98
CA GLY A 105 -6.10 10.16 17.91
C GLY A 105 -7.37 10.95 17.81
#